data_81f46019fcb18fbb41c65612b6074ea7
#
_entry.id   81f46019fcb18fbb41c65612b6074ea7
#
_cell.length_a   1.000
_cell.length_b   1.000
_cell.length_c   1.000
_cell.angle_alpha   90.00
_cell.angle_beta   90.00
_cell.angle_gamma   90.00
#
_symmetry.space_group_name_H-M   'P 1'
#
loop_
_entity.id
_entity.type
_entity.pdbx_description
1 polymer ?
#
loop_
_entity_poly.entity_id
_entity_poly.type
_entity_poly.pdbx_seq_one_letter_code
_entity_poly.pdbx_strand_id
1 'polypeptide(L)'
;MLLDRFGARVTVVCASIGLALTLCYLSFSDRLATIINNTFPIIPYSTVVLVVLILGFVCLRFSGQGMLTMTSRTTLGKWFERRRGFVSGLTGVFISFALSIAPLTMSSLIDILGWRNTWIVMAAVVGIGMGLIGLFFYRDNPEECSLLMDGKKYAQSSLEKKHSSNNNLQDFTRSEALHTIMFWVVTLALSSQALIITGITFHIVDIGAEAELSQMQAVSIFLPQAVVSTIVGYLMGIAADRVPIRYLFMIMMLGQIIGVVSIANFDVPLFRFLTIVGFGISSGCFATLSAVALPRFFGRAYLGSISGFQMMIIVIASAIGPSFLAIFKDKLGSYQPGLYSCLIFAILIFIFTFFAQNPRKS
;
A
#
# COMPACT_ATOMS: atom_id res chain seq x y z
N MET A 1 -2.47 -11.73 13.46
CA MET A 1 -3.29 -12.69 14.23
C MET A 1 -4.00 -13.70 13.33
N LEU A 2 -4.91 -13.32 12.41
CA LEU A 2 -5.55 -14.30 11.51
C LEU A 2 -4.54 -15.01 10.61
N LEU A 3 -3.65 -14.27 9.97
CA LEU A 3 -2.62 -14.79 9.08
C LEU A 3 -1.64 -15.74 9.79
N ASP A 4 -1.24 -15.41 11.04
CA ASP A 4 -0.32 -16.24 11.82
C ASP A 4 -1.00 -17.51 12.35
N ARG A 5 -2.33 -17.47 12.54
CA ARG A 5 -3.11 -18.59 13.08
C ARG A 5 -3.61 -19.54 11.98
N PHE A 6 -4.08 -18.99 10.86
CA PHE A 6 -4.75 -19.74 9.80
C PHE A 6 -3.92 -19.87 8.52
N GLY A 7 -2.78 -19.19 8.48
CA GLY A 7 -1.89 -19.20 7.32
C GLY A 7 -2.33 -18.29 6.17
N ALA A 8 -1.47 -18.14 5.17
CA ALA A 8 -1.69 -17.26 4.03
C ALA A 8 -2.78 -17.80 3.09
N ARG A 9 -2.84 -19.12 2.90
CA ARG A 9 -3.82 -19.77 2.03
C ARG A 9 -5.26 -19.45 2.45
N VAL A 10 -5.59 -19.75 3.72
CA VAL A 10 -6.93 -19.50 4.25
C VAL A 10 -7.24 -17.99 4.26
N THR A 11 -6.27 -17.17 4.65
CA THR A 11 -6.45 -15.71 4.71
C THR A 11 -6.74 -15.11 3.34
N VAL A 12 -6.06 -15.54 2.26
CA VAL A 12 -6.33 -15.07 0.89
C VAL A 12 -7.73 -15.46 0.45
N VAL A 13 -8.14 -16.71 0.67
CA VAL A 13 -9.46 -17.19 0.28
C VAL A 13 -10.56 -16.41 1.02
N CYS A 14 -10.45 -16.29 2.33
CA CYS A 14 -11.42 -15.52 3.13
C CYS A 14 -11.48 -14.04 2.73
N ALA A 15 -10.32 -13.42 2.49
CA ALA A 15 -10.27 -12.03 2.05
C ALA A 15 -10.86 -11.82 0.66
N SER A 16 -10.63 -12.76 -0.27
CA SER A 16 -11.22 -12.72 -1.63
C SER A 16 -12.73 -12.87 -1.60
N ILE A 17 -13.25 -13.78 -0.77
CA ILE A 17 -14.71 -13.93 -0.57
C ILE A 17 -15.28 -12.67 0.10
N GLY A 18 -14.64 -12.16 1.14
CA GLY A 18 -15.07 -10.93 1.83
C GLY A 18 -15.09 -9.73 0.89
N LEU A 19 -14.08 -9.60 0.00
CA LEU A 19 -14.04 -8.54 -1.00
C LEU A 19 -15.16 -8.71 -2.05
N ALA A 20 -15.39 -9.94 -2.52
CA ALA A 20 -16.48 -10.23 -3.45
C ALA A 20 -17.86 -9.89 -2.88
N LEU A 21 -18.11 -10.29 -1.62
CA LEU A 21 -19.36 -9.93 -0.91
C LEU A 21 -19.53 -8.42 -0.76
N THR A 22 -18.42 -7.71 -0.49
CA THR A 22 -18.44 -6.24 -0.39
C THR A 22 -18.74 -5.58 -1.73
N LEU A 23 -18.17 -6.09 -2.83
CA LEU A 23 -18.45 -5.60 -4.18
C LEU A 23 -19.94 -5.83 -4.57
N CYS A 24 -20.47 -7.01 -4.24
CA CYS A 24 -21.90 -7.28 -4.39
C CYS A 24 -22.75 -6.32 -3.54
N TYR A 25 -22.39 -6.10 -2.29
CA TYR A 25 -23.08 -5.15 -1.40
C TYR A 25 -23.09 -3.74 -2.01
N LEU A 26 -21.96 -3.25 -2.52
CA LEU A 26 -21.87 -1.94 -3.16
C LEU A 26 -22.68 -1.85 -4.45
N SER A 27 -22.78 -2.94 -5.23
CA SER A 27 -23.65 -3.01 -6.42
C SER A 27 -25.14 -2.78 -6.09
N PHE A 28 -25.59 -3.13 -4.90
CA PHE A 28 -26.98 -2.97 -4.45
C PHE A 28 -27.15 -1.86 -3.40
N SER A 29 -26.16 -1.01 -3.20
CA SER A 29 -26.15 0.00 -2.12
C SER A 29 -27.33 0.97 -2.17
N ASP A 30 -27.78 1.37 -3.35
CA ASP A 30 -28.93 2.25 -3.57
C ASP A 30 -30.25 1.57 -3.17
N ARG A 31 -30.42 0.29 -3.52
CA ARG A 31 -31.62 -0.48 -3.13
C ARG A 31 -31.65 -0.70 -1.63
N LEU A 32 -30.51 -1.02 -1.02
CA LEU A 32 -30.38 -1.19 0.42
C LEU A 32 -30.73 0.12 1.15
N ALA A 33 -30.20 1.25 0.68
CA ALA A 33 -30.52 2.55 1.24
C ALA A 33 -32.02 2.87 1.17
N THR A 34 -32.67 2.55 0.05
CA THR A 34 -34.10 2.73 -0.12
C THR A 34 -34.92 1.85 0.83
N ILE A 35 -34.58 0.57 0.97
CA ILE A 35 -35.24 -0.36 1.88
C ILE A 35 -35.13 0.13 3.33
N ILE A 36 -33.91 0.51 3.76
CA ILE A 36 -33.66 1.00 5.12
C ILE A 36 -34.43 2.28 5.37
N ASN A 37 -34.48 3.22 4.43
CA ASN A 37 -35.21 4.48 4.60
C ASN A 37 -36.72 4.27 4.67
N ASN A 38 -37.28 3.32 3.92
CA ASN A 38 -38.67 2.95 3.98
C ASN A 38 -39.07 2.29 5.33
N THR A 39 -38.11 1.57 5.94
CA THR A 39 -38.30 0.94 7.25
C THR A 39 -38.13 1.94 8.39
N PHE A 40 -37.25 2.91 8.25
CA PHE A 40 -36.94 3.94 9.26
C PHE A 40 -37.07 5.36 8.67
N PRO A 41 -38.28 5.84 8.39
CA PRO A 41 -38.51 7.12 7.70
C PRO A 41 -38.11 8.37 8.51
N ILE A 42 -37.79 8.19 9.80
CA ILE A 42 -37.31 9.28 10.68
C ILE A 42 -35.90 9.75 10.30
N ILE A 43 -35.08 8.87 9.68
CA ILE A 43 -33.70 9.18 9.32
C ILE A 43 -33.66 9.80 7.91
N PRO A 44 -33.01 10.95 7.70
CA PRO A 44 -32.88 11.54 6.37
C PRO A 44 -32.24 10.55 5.39
N TYR A 45 -32.80 10.43 4.18
CA TYR A 45 -32.28 9.50 3.13
C TYR A 45 -30.78 9.68 2.86
N SER A 46 -30.30 10.93 2.83
CA SER A 46 -28.87 11.25 2.66
C SER A 46 -27.98 10.62 3.73
N THR A 47 -28.45 10.59 4.98
CA THR A 47 -27.73 9.96 6.10
C THR A 47 -27.67 8.44 5.93
N VAL A 48 -28.79 7.82 5.52
CA VAL A 48 -28.83 6.37 5.26
C VAL A 48 -27.88 6.00 4.13
N VAL A 49 -27.90 6.72 3.02
CA VAL A 49 -26.98 6.52 1.89
C VAL A 49 -25.53 6.65 2.34
N LEU A 50 -25.22 7.69 3.11
CA LEU A 50 -23.87 7.93 3.62
C LEU A 50 -23.36 6.76 4.46
N VAL A 51 -24.20 6.28 5.41
CA VAL A 51 -23.84 5.13 6.28
C VAL A 51 -23.63 3.86 5.48
N VAL A 52 -24.50 3.55 4.52
CA VAL A 52 -24.41 2.38 3.63
C VAL A 52 -23.10 2.44 2.83
N LEU A 53 -22.78 3.60 2.24
CA LEU A 53 -21.54 3.76 1.48
C LEU A 53 -20.29 3.68 2.36
N ILE A 54 -20.28 4.36 3.53
CA ILE A 54 -19.14 4.29 4.46
C ILE A 54 -18.86 2.83 4.85
N LEU A 55 -19.89 2.08 5.23
CA LEU A 55 -19.74 0.67 5.60
C LEU A 55 -19.16 -0.15 4.44
N GLY A 56 -19.69 0.02 3.23
CA GLY A 56 -19.17 -0.64 2.02
C GLY A 56 -17.70 -0.32 1.74
N PHE A 57 -17.33 0.96 1.79
CA PHE A 57 -15.95 1.37 1.55
C PHE A 57 -14.99 0.93 2.65
N VAL A 58 -15.41 0.90 3.92
CA VAL A 58 -14.61 0.34 5.03
C VAL A 58 -14.34 -1.16 4.80
N CYS A 59 -15.38 -1.93 4.47
CA CYS A 59 -15.23 -3.36 4.16
C CYS A 59 -14.35 -3.60 2.93
N LEU A 60 -14.50 -2.79 1.87
CA LEU A 60 -13.68 -2.84 0.66
C LEU A 60 -12.21 -2.59 0.95
N ARG A 61 -11.91 -1.54 1.71
CA ARG A 61 -10.54 -1.22 2.13
C ARG A 61 -9.95 -2.28 3.04
N PHE A 62 -10.73 -2.80 3.97
CA PHE A 62 -10.29 -3.85 4.88
C PHE A 62 -9.93 -5.13 4.13
N SER A 63 -10.83 -5.63 3.28
CA SER A 63 -10.61 -6.90 2.54
C SER A 63 -9.56 -6.76 1.44
N GLY A 64 -9.63 -5.71 0.62
CA GLY A 64 -8.74 -5.50 -0.53
C GLY A 64 -7.38 -4.96 -0.11
N GLN A 65 -7.34 -3.69 0.28
CA GLN A 65 -6.09 -3.01 0.62
C GLN A 65 -5.46 -3.54 1.92
N GLY A 66 -6.27 -3.85 2.93
CA GLY A 66 -5.80 -4.42 4.18
C GLY A 66 -5.33 -5.86 4.01
N MET A 67 -6.27 -6.80 3.94
CA MET A 67 -5.97 -8.22 4.07
C MET A 67 -5.22 -8.81 2.86
N LEU A 68 -5.67 -8.59 1.61
CA LEU A 68 -5.01 -9.17 0.44
C LEU A 68 -3.59 -8.61 0.25
N THR A 69 -3.41 -7.30 0.38
CA THR A 69 -2.09 -6.67 0.23
C THR A 69 -1.14 -7.10 1.35
N MET A 70 -1.62 -7.13 2.61
CA MET A 70 -0.84 -7.61 3.75
C MET A 70 -0.38 -9.06 3.54
N THR A 71 -1.31 -9.95 3.14
CA THR A 71 -1.00 -11.36 2.92
C THR A 71 0.03 -11.54 1.80
N SER A 72 -0.11 -10.82 0.69
CA SER A 72 0.85 -10.86 -0.43
C SER A 72 2.26 -10.46 0.04
N ARG A 73 2.39 -9.34 0.74
CA ARG A 73 3.69 -8.87 1.26
C ARG A 73 4.30 -9.81 2.29
N THR A 74 3.48 -10.35 3.19
CA THR A 74 3.94 -11.28 4.22
C THR A 74 4.40 -12.61 3.60
N THR A 75 3.67 -13.13 2.61
CA THR A 75 4.05 -14.33 1.87
C THR A 75 5.39 -14.12 1.16
N LEU A 76 5.56 -12.99 0.45
CA LEU A 76 6.84 -12.65 -0.18
C LEU A 76 7.98 -12.60 0.87
N GLY A 77 7.72 -12.02 2.03
CA GLY A 77 8.68 -11.95 3.13
C GLY A 77 9.05 -13.31 3.72
N LYS A 78 8.13 -14.30 3.71
CA LYS A 78 8.35 -15.67 4.19
C LYS A 78 9.10 -16.56 3.17
N TRP A 79 8.85 -16.37 1.88
CA TRP A 79 9.39 -17.21 0.82
C TRP A 79 10.79 -16.79 0.35
N PHE A 80 11.12 -15.50 0.44
CA PHE A 80 12.38 -14.95 -0.05
C PHE A 80 13.20 -14.31 1.08
N GLU A 81 14.51 -14.56 1.08
CA GLU A 81 15.46 -13.96 2.01
C GLU A 81 16.53 -13.13 1.25
N ARG A 82 17.33 -13.78 0.42
CA ARG A 82 18.44 -13.13 -0.31
C ARG A 82 17.95 -12.31 -1.51
N ARG A 83 16.88 -12.77 -2.20
CA ARG A 83 16.33 -12.14 -3.40
C ARG A 83 15.04 -11.37 -3.14
N ARG A 84 14.72 -11.09 -1.88
CA ARG A 84 13.47 -10.43 -1.48
C ARG A 84 13.29 -9.07 -2.15
N GLY A 85 14.37 -8.26 -2.21
CA GLY A 85 14.33 -6.96 -2.84
C GLY A 85 14.08 -7.04 -4.34
N PHE A 86 14.78 -7.92 -5.04
CA PHE A 86 14.59 -8.13 -6.48
C PHE A 86 13.17 -8.58 -6.82
N VAL A 87 12.63 -9.58 -6.09
CA VAL A 87 11.27 -10.08 -6.31
C VAL A 87 10.23 -9.00 -5.99
N SER A 88 10.45 -8.22 -4.93
CA SER A 88 9.59 -7.09 -4.57
C SER A 88 9.59 -6.00 -5.64
N GLY A 89 10.75 -5.66 -6.19
CA GLY A 89 10.87 -4.72 -7.30
C GLY A 89 10.16 -5.20 -8.56
N LEU A 90 10.33 -6.48 -8.92
CA LEU A 90 9.65 -7.08 -10.06
C LEU A 90 8.12 -7.08 -9.87
N THR A 91 7.64 -7.41 -8.67
CA THR A 91 6.21 -7.32 -8.32
C THR A 91 5.70 -5.89 -8.46
N GLY A 92 6.49 -4.89 -8.07
CA GLY A 92 6.17 -3.47 -8.24
C GLY A 92 5.95 -3.07 -9.69
N VAL A 93 6.74 -3.61 -10.63
CA VAL A 93 6.56 -3.39 -12.08
C VAL A 93 5.17 -3.89 -12.52
N PHE A 94 4.80 -5.13 -12.18
CA PHE A 94 3.49 -5.69 -12.52
C PHE A 94 2.35 -4.89 -11.91
N ILE A 95 2.47 -4.45 -10.66
CA ILE A 95 1.46 -3.60 -10.01
C ILE A 95 1.31 -2.27 -10.74
N SER A 96 2.40 -1.63 -11.17
CA SER A 96 2.35 -0.37 -11.90
C SER A 96 1.61 -0.50 -13.23
N PHE A 97 1.87 -1.58 -14.00
CA PHE A 97 1.12 -1.88 -15.22
C PHE A 97 -0.35 -2.14 -14.94
N ALA A 98 -0.67 -2.95 -13.94
CA ALA A 98 -2.04 -3.26 -13.56
C ALA A 98 -2.82 -1.99 -13.16
N LEU A 99 -2.23 -1.10 -12.38
CA LEU A 99 -2.84 0.17 -11.98
C LEU A 99 -3.04 1.12 -13.16
N SER A 100 -2.15 1.10 -14.17
CA SER A 100 -2.30 1.92 -15.37
C SER A 100 -3.41 1.41 -16.29
N ILE A 101 -3.62 0.10 -16.36
CA ILE A 101 -4.64 -0.53 -17.21
C ILE A 101 -6.02 -0.53 -16.53
N ALA A 102 -6.07 -0.61 -15.19
CA ALA A 102 -7.32 -0.74 -14.45
C ALA A 102 -8.36 0.34 -14.74
N PRO A 103 -8.04 1.65 -14.80
CA PRO A 103 -9.05 2.68 -15.12
C PRO A 103 -9.66 2.51 -16.51
N LEU A 104 -8.86 2.14 -17.51
CA LEU A 104 -9.33 1.92 -18.88
C LEU A 104 -10.27 0.72 -18.96
N THR A 105 -9.91 -0.39 -18.33
CA THR A 105 -10.76 -1.58 -18.30
C THR A 105 -12.05 -1.34 -17.52
N MET A 106 -11.98 -0.59 -16.40
CA MET A 106 -13.17 -0.23 -15.62
C MET A 106 -14.12 0.67 -16.41
N SER A 107 -13.60 1.71 -17.07
CA SER A 107 -14.41 2.59 -17.91
C SER A 107 -15.13 1.80 -19.00
N SER A 108 -14.39 0.99 -19.76
CA SER A 108 -14.97 0.16 -20.84
C SER A 108 -16.04 -0.82 -20.33
N LEU A 109 -15.83 -1.43 -19.16
CA LEU A 109 -16.82 -2.33 -18.56
C LEU A 109 -18.08 -1.57 -18.11
N ILE A 110 -17.92 -0.37 -17.56
CA ILE A 110 -19.04 0.47 -17.14
C ILE A 110 -19.85 0.91 -18.34
N ASP A 111 -19.19 1.28 -19.46
CA ASP A 111 -19.85 1.70 -20.70
C ASP A 111 -20.67 0.55 -21.31
N ILE A 112 -20.18 -0.70 -21.25
CA ILE A 112 -20.84 -1.87 -21.87
C ILE A 112 -21.91 -2.48 -20.94
N LEU A 113 -21.59 -2.65 -19.64
CA LEU A 113 -22.42 -3.42 -18.71
C LEU A 113 -23.22 -2.54 -17.74
N GLY A 114 -22.88 -1.27 -17.65
CA GLY A 114 -23.33 -0.39 -16.58
C GLY A 114 -22.60 -0.64 -15.26
N TRP A 115 -22.62 0.35 -14.37
CA TRP A 115 -21.83 0.33 -13.13
C TRP A 115 -22.17 -0.85 -12.20
N ARG A 116 -23.46 -1.24 -12.09
CA ARG A 116 -23.87 -2.36 -11.23
C ARG A 116 -23.30 -3.71 -11.66
N ASN A 117 -23.47 -4.03 -12.94
CA ASN A 117 -23.00 -5.30 -13.46
C ASN A 117 -21.46 -5.35 -13.46
N THR A 118 -20.79 -4.21 -13.66
CA THR A 118 -19.34 -4.11 -13.52
C THR A 118 -18.89 -4.50 -12.11
N TRP A 119 -19.54 -4.03 -11.05
CA TRP A 119 -19.26 -4.45 -9.67
C TRP A 119 -19.48 -5.95 -9.47
N ILE A 120 -20.54 -6.53 -10.03
CA ILE A 120 -20.83 -7.97 -9.93
C ILE A 120 -19.78 -8.79 -10.68
N VAL A 121 -19.39 -8.38 -11.89
CA VAL A 121 -18.31 -9.04 -12.66
C VAL A 121 -17.00 -8.99 -11.87
N MET A 122 -16.66 -7.85 -11.31
CA MET A 122 -15.47 -7.72 -10.45
C MET A 122 -15.55 -8.62 -9.21
N ALA A 123 -16.73 -8.72 -8.59
CA ALA A 123 -16.95 -9.63 -7.46
C ALA A 123 -16.70 -11.10 -7.86
N ALA A 124 -17.19 -11.52 -9.02
CA ALA A 124 -16.97 -12.87 -9.54
C ALA A 124 -15.48 -13.11 -9.86
N VAL A 125 -14.83 -12.19 -10.56
CA VAL A 125 -13.41 -12.31 -10.92
C VAL A 125 -12.53 -12.40 -9.68
N VAL A 126 -12.75 -11.54 -8.68
CA VAL A 126 -11.95 -11.56 -7.45
C VAL A 126 -12.34 -12.73 -6.55
N GLY A 127 -13.62 -12.96 -6.31
CA GLY A 127 -14.08 -14.01 -5.41
C GLY A 127 -13.74 -15.41 -5.92
N ILE A 128 -14.07 -15.69 -7.16
CA ILE A 128 -13.81 -17.01 -7.78
C ILE A 128 -12.36 -17.09 -8.24
N GLY A 129 -11.87 -16.13 -9.04
CA GLY A 129 -10.55 -16.18 -9.63
C GLY A 129 -9.44 -16.14 -8.57
N MET A 130 -9.43 -15.11 -7.73
CA MET A 130 -8.43 -15.00 -6.67
C MET A 130 -8.64 -16.04 -5.56
N GLY A 131 -9.90 -16.43 -5.28
CA GLY A 131 -10.23 -17.51 -4.37
C GLY A 131 -9.64 -18.85 -4.82
N LEU A 132 -9.79 -19.21 -6.10
CA LEU A 132 -9.20 -20.46 -6.68
C LEU A 132 -7.67 -20.37 -6.70
N ILE A 133 -7.09 -19.24 -7.08
CA ILE A 133 -5.63 -19.03 -7.02
C ILE A 133 -5.13 -19.22 -5.59
N GLY A 134 -5.81 -18.64 -4.60
CA GLY A 134 -5.50 -18.82 -3.19
C GLY A 134 -5.55 -20.28 -2.74
N LEU A 135 -6.57 -20.99 -3.18
CA LEU A 135 -6.82 -22.37 -2.78
C LEU A 135 -5.79 -23.34 -3.38
N PHE A 136 -5.43 -23.19 -4.65
CA PHE A 136 -4.56 -24.13 -5.35
C PHE A 136 -3.08 -23.79 -5.29
N PHE A 137 -2.72 -22.50 -5.36
CA PHE A 137 -1.34 -22.07 -5.50
C PHE A 137 -0.71 -21.50 -4.22
N TYR A 138 -1.49 -20.91 -3.30
CA TYR A 138 -0.91 -20.40 -2.07
C TYR A 138 -0.47 -21.52 -1.13
N ARG A 139 0.73 -21.36 -0.58
CA ARG A 139 1.30 -22.17 0.51
C ARG A 139 1.83 -21.24 1.58
N ASP A 140 1.74 -21.64 2.83
CA ASP A 140 2.05 -20.77 3.95
C ASP A 140 3.56 -20.55 4.12
N ASN A 141 4.31 -21.61 3.94
CA ASN A 141 5.76 -21.58 4.05
C ASN A 141 6.41 -22.47 2.97
N PRO A 142 7.64 -22.13 2.51
CA PRO A 142 8.34 -22.96 1.53
C PRO A 142 8.64 -24.38 2.03
N GLU A 143 8.76 -24.56 3.35
CA GLU A 143 9.02 -25.84 4.01
C GLU A 143 7.91 -26.86 3.75
N GLU A 144 6.65 -26.42 3.58
CA GLU A 144 5.51 -27.29 3.23
C GLU A 144 5.65 -27.93 1.84
N CYS A 145 6.47 -27.34 0.99
CA CYS A 145 6.79 -27.85 -0.35
C CYS A 145 8.16 -28.55 -0.38
N SER A 146 8.74 -28.90 0.77
CA SER A 146 10.11 -29.45 0.89
C SER A 146 11.18 -28.53 0.28
N LEU A 147 10.93 -27.22 0.30
CA LEU A 147 11.83 -26.17 -0.17
C LEU A 147 12.32 -25.33 1.01
N LEU A 148 13.52 -24.79 0.86
CA LEU A 148 14.02 -23.71 1.70
C LEU A 148 13.73 -22.36 1.02
N MET A 149 13.89 -21.27 1.78
CA MET A 149 13.78 -19.93 1.24
C MET A 149 14.65 -19.77 -0.02
N ASP A 150 14.21 -18.92 -0.94
CA ASP A 150 14.83 -18.69 -2.26
C ASP A 150 14.85 -19.94 -3.17
N GLY A 151 14.00 -20.95 -2.92
CA GLY A 151 13.84 -22.17 -3.74
C GLY A 151 14.98 -23.17 -3.63
N LYS A 152 15.84 -23.08 -2.62
CA LYS A 152 16.89 -24.07 -2.39
C LYS A 152 16.29 -25.40 -1.93
N LYS A 153 16.83 -26.52 -2.42
CA LYS A 153 16.44 -27.86 -1.95
C LYS A 153 17.15 -28.21 -0.64
N TYR A 154 16.47 -28.93 0.24
CA TYR A 154 17.03 -29.38 1.54
C TYR A 154 18.38 -30.09 1.41
N ALA A 155 18.59 -30.86 0.34
CA ALA A 155 19.85 -31.60 0.08
C ALA A 155 21.08 -30.68 -0.12
N GLN A 156 20.90 -29.43 -0.59
CA GLN A 156 22.01 -28.49 -0.76
C GLN A 156 22.35 -27.72 0.53
N SER A 157 21.40 -27.62 1.45
CA SER A 157 21.54 -26.87 2.71
C SER A 157 22.38 -27.61 3.75
N SER A 158 22.42 -28.95 3.72
CA SER A 158 23.22 -29.73 4.68
C SER A 158 24.74 -29.51 4.53
N LEU A 159 25.20 -29.10 3.35
CA LEU A 159 26.60 -28.75 3.10
C LEU A 159 26.93 -27.31 3.51
N GLU A 160 25.98 -26.37 3.39
CA GLU A 160 26.16 -24.96 3.77
C GLU A 160 25.94 -24.72 5.27
N LYS A 161 25.14 -25.53 5.97
CA LYS A 161 24.92 -25.43 7.43
C LYS A 161 26.17 -25.67 8.27
N LYS A 162 27.17 -26.37 7.76
CA LYS A 162 28.48 -26.54 8.43
C LYS A 162 29.30 -25.24 8.52
N HIS A 163 28.98 -24.22 7.70
CA HIS A 163 29.69 -22.93 7.70
C HIS A 163 28.88 -21.73 8.24
N SER A 164 27.61 -21.89 8.55
CA SER A 164 26.73 -20.77 8.95
C SER A 164 26.05 -20.98 10.32
N SER A 165 26.71 -21.65 11.26
CA SER A 165 26.10 -22.02 12.56
C SER A 165 26.18 -20.91 13.61
N ASN A 166 26.12 -19.61 13.26
CA ASN A 166 26.18 -18.56 14.29
C ASN A 166 25.33 -17.31 14.03
N ASN A 167 24.18 -17.43 13.37
CA ASN A 167 23.24 -16.32 13.32
C ASN A 167 21.86 -16.77 13.88
N ASN A 168 21.77 -16.91 15.21
CA ASN A 168 20.50 -16.86 15.94
C ASN A 168 19.95 -15.43 15.85
N LEU A 169 19.50 -15.03 14.66
CA LEU A 169 18.82 -13.76 14.49
C LEU A 169 17.46 -13.88 15.18
N GLN A 170 17.30 -13.17 16.29
CA GLN A 170 16.08 -13.18 17.12
C GLN A 170 14.87 -12.74 16.29
N ASP A 171 13.80 -13.53 16.35
CA ASP A 171 12.49 -13.13 15.84
C ASP A 171 11.76 -12.31 16.90
N PHE A 172 11.25 -11.15 16.51
CA PHE A 172 10.53 -10.24 17.40
C PHE A 172 9.05 -10.58 17.43
N THR A 173 8.47 -10.59 18.64
CA THR A 173 7.01 -10.56 18.81
C THR A 173 6.47 -9.18 18.43
N ARG A 174 5.13 -9.07 18.21
CA ARG A 174 4.52 -7.76 17.93
C ARG A 174 4.78 -6.75 19.03
N SER A 175 4.70 -7.17 20.31
CA SER A 175 4.96 -6.28 21.44
C SER A 175 6.38 -5.72 21.43
N GLU A 176 7.37 -6.58 21.23
CA GLU A 176 8.78 -6.17 21.16
C GLU A 176 9.04 -5.24 19.96
N ALA A 177 8.47 -5.56 18.78
CA ALA A 177 8.60 -4.71 17.59
C ALA A 177 8.05 -3.30 17.82
N LEU A 178 6.87 -3.17 18.46
CA LEU A 178 6.25 -1.88 18.78
C LEU A 178 7.06 -0.99 19.73
N HIS A 179 7.94 -1.58 20.55
CA HIS A 179 8.83 -0.83 21.42
C HIS A 179 10.11 -0.35 20.73
N THR A 180 10.35 -0.72 19.47
CA THR A 180 11.52 -0.27 18.72
C THR A 180 11.24 1.02 17.95
N ILE A 181 12.19 1.95 17.96
CA ILE A 181 12.14 3.19 17.16
C ILE A 181 12.05 2.84 15.66
N MET A 182 12.74 1.79 15.22
CA MET A 182 12.76 1.37 13.82
C MET A 182 11.37 1.00 13.30
N PHE A 183 10.52 0.35 14.10
CA PHE A 183 9.16 0.02 13.72
C PHE A 183 8.35 1.30 13.39
N TRP A 184 8.44 2.30 14.26
CA TRP A 184 7.69 3.55 14.08
C TRP A 184 8.22 4.37 12.91
N VAL A 185 9.54 4.45 12.73
CA VAL A 185 10.14 5.14 11.57
C VAL A 185 9.66 4.51 10.27
N VAL A 186 9.75 3.20 10.13
CA VAL A 186 9.29 2.47 8.94
C VAL A 186 7.79 2.68 8.72
N THR A 187 6.99 2.53 9.77
CA THR A 187 5.53 2.64 9.69
C THR A 187 5.09 4.06 9.37
N LEU A 188 5.65 5.07 10.02
CA LEU A 188 5.32 6.47 9.78
C LEU A 188 5.79 6.95 8.40
N ALA A 189 6.95 6.49 7.93
CA ALA A 189 7.43 6.81 6.59
C ALA A 189 6.48 6.28 5.50
N LEU A 190 6.05 5.03 5.61
CA LEU A 190 5.09 4.44 4.68
C LEU A 190 3.68 5.07 4.82
N SER A 191 3.26 5.38 6.05
CA SER A 191 1.96 6.00 6.30
C SER A 191 1.90 7.44 5.79
N SER A 192 2.97 8.22 5.93
CA SER A 192 3.04 9.58 5.39
C SER A 192 2.95 9.59 3.87
N GLN A 193 3.63 8.63 3.20
CA GLN A 193 3.51 8.45 1.75
C GLN A 193 2.07 8.11 1.35
N ALA A 194 1.42 7.18 2.05
CA ALA A 194 0.05 6.79 1.77
C ALA A 194 -0.95 7.94 1.97
N LEU A 195 -0.79 8.74 3.02
CA LEU A 195 -1.60 9.93 3.30
C LEU A 195 -1.46 10.97 2.19
N ILE A 196 -0.22 11.35 1.89
CA ILE A 196 0.09 12.44 0.97
C ILE A 196 -0.33 12.09 -0.46
N ILE A 197 0.08 10.90 -0.96
CA ILE A 197 -0.25 10.54 -2.36
C ILE A 197 -1.75 10.34 -2.56
N THR A 198 -2.46 9.80 -1.57
CA THR A 198 -3.91 9.63 -1.67
C THR A 198 -4.61 10.99 -1.62
N GLY A 199 -4.21 11.88 -0.70
CA GLY A 199 -4.76 13.22 -0.61
C GLY A 199 -4.58 14.01 -1.90
N ILE A 200 -3.37 14.03 -2.45
CA ILE A 200 -3.06 14.71 -3.71
C ILE A 200 -3.83 14.09 -4.88
N THR A 201 -3.88 12.76 -4.99
CA THR A 201 -4.57 12.10 -6.09
C THR A 201 -6.07 12.46 -6.13
N PHE A 202 -6.71 12.58 -4.98
CA PHE A 202 -8.11 12.98 -4.90
C PHE A 202 -8.36 14.44 -5.27
N HIS A 203 -7.40 15.32 -5.00
CA HIS A 203 -7.54 16.77 -5.20
C HIS A 203 -6.69 17.32 -6.35
N ILE A 204 -6.08 16.46 -7.19
CA ILE A 204 -5.13 16.91 -8.21
C ILE A 204 -5.73 17.89 -9.21
N VAL A 205 -7.01 17.71 -9.55
CA VAL A 205 -7.71 18.63 -10.48
C VAL A 205 -7.89 20.00 -9.86
N ASP A 206 -8.28 20.06 -8.58
CA ASP A 206 -8.48 21.33 -7.85
C ASP A 206 -7.14 22.01 -7.55
N ILE A 207 -6.11 21.23 -7.18
CA ILE A 207 -4.73 21.76 -7.01
C ILE A 207 -4.21 22.30 -8.34
N GLY A 208 -4.48 21.62 -9.45
CA GLY A 208 -4.16 22.09 -10.79
C GLY A 208 -4.90 23.37 -11.16
N ALA A 209 -6.17 23.47 -10.80
CA ALA A 209 -6.98 24.67 -11.03
C ALA A 209 -6.45 25.90 -10.23
N GLU A 210 -5.96 25.71 -8.99
CA GLU A 210 -5.27 26.76 -8.24
C GLU A 210 -3.98 27.25 -8.94
N ALA A 211 -3.33 26.36 -9.72
CA ALA A 211 -2.14 26.66 -10.52
C ALA A 211 -2.45 27.05 -11.97
N GLU A 212 -3.71 27.44 -12.27
CA GLU A 212 -4.19 27.83 -13.60
C GLU A 212 -4.01 26.74 -14.68
N LEU A 213 -3.99 25.45 -14.29
CA LEU A 213 -3.85 24.33 -15.20
C LEU A 213 -5.21 23.78 -15.61
N SER A 214 -5.31 23.31 -16.84
CA SER A 214 -6.46 22.51 -17.26
C SER A 214 -6.48 21.15 -16.53
N GLN A 215 -7.66 20.55 -16.41
CA GLN A 215 -7.81 19.21 -15.83
C GLN A 215 -6.87 18.19 -16.48
N MET A 216 -6.75 18.21 -17.82
CA MET A 216 -5.86 17.31 -18.55
C MET A 216 -4.39 17.52 -18.18
N GLN A 217 -3.95 18.77 -18.03
CA GLN A 217 -2.58 19.08 -17.62
C GLN A 217 -2.30 18.60 -16.18
N ALA A 218 -3.25 18.81 -15.25
CA ALA A 218 -3.11 18.39 -13.88
C ALA A 218 -2.97 16.85 -13.75
N VAL A 219 -3.81 16.08 -14.45
CA VAL A 219 -3.76 14.60 -14.40
C VAL A 219 -2.65 13.99 -15.25
N SER A 220 -2.11 14.71 -16.23
CA SER A 220 -1.06 14.20 -17.10
C SER A 220 0.24 13.83 -16.41
N ILE A 221 0.47 14.32 -15.18
CA ILE A 221 1.67 13.99 -14.38
C ILE A 221 1.69 12.51 -13.94
N PHE A 222 0.55 11.84 -13.82
CA PHE A 222 0.50 10.48 -13.27
C PHE A 222 1.18 9.44 -14.15
N LEU A 223 1.08 9.57 -15.47
CA LEU A 223 1.69 8.61 -16.39
C LEU A 223 3.23 8.65 -16.31
N PRO A 224 3.92 9.79 -16.49
CA PRO A 224 5.37 9.84 -16.32
C PRO A 224 5.81 9.54 -14.89
N GLN A 225 5.03 9.91 -13.87
CA GLN A 225 5.30 9.51 -12.48
C GLN A 225 5.27 7.98 -12.31
N ALA A 226 4.34 7.28 -12.94
CA ALA A 226 4.29 5.82 -12.90
C ALA A 226 5.53 5.18 -13.56
N VAL A 227 6.02 5.76 -14.67
CA VAL A 227 7.26 5.32 -15.32
C VAL A 227 8.45 5.47 -14.36
N VAL A 228 8.62 6.65 -13.76
CA VAL A 228 9.69 6.90 -12.78
C VAL A 228 9.56 5.94 -11.58
N SER A 229 8.35 5.78 -11.05
CA SER A 229 8.08 4.86 -9.92
C SER A 229 8.45 3.41 -10.25
N THR A 230 8.16 2.96 -11.45
CA THR A 230 8.48 1.60 -11.91
C THR A 230 9.98 1.39 -12.00
N ILE A 231 10.71 2.33 -12.62
CA ILE A 231 12.18 2.27 -12.75
C ILE A 231 12.82 2.30 -11.35
N VAL A 232 12.41 3.26 -10.53
CA VAL A 232 12.96 3.40 -9.16
C VAL A 232 12.61 2.18 -8.31
N GLY A 233 11.39 1.66 -8.38
CA GLY A 233 10.98 0.46 -7.64
C GLY A 233 11.84 -0.75 -7.98
N TYR A 234 12.15 -0.95 -9.26
CA TYR A 234 13.04 -2.01 -9.70
C TYR A 234 14.49 -1.80 -9.19
N LEU A 235 15.03 -0.59 -9.33
CA LEU A 235 16.39 -0.26 -8.85
C LEU A 235 16.48 -0.39 -7.31
N MET A 236 15.46 0.06 -6.58
CA MET A 236 15.37 -0.08 -5.13
C MET A 236 15.25 -1.54 -4.70
N GLY A 237 14.59 -2.38 -5.50
CA GLY A 237 14.54 -3.81 -5.30
C GLY A 237 15.94 -4.43 -5.28
N ILE A 238 16.75 -4.11 -6.27
CA ILE A 238 18.15 -4.56 -6.34
C ILE A 238 18.99 -3.96 -5.22
N ALA A 239 18.83 -2.66 -4.95
CA ALA A 239 19.55 -1.96 -3.90
C ALA A 239 19.22 -2.49 -2.49
N ALA A 240 17.96 -2.88 -2.25
CA ALA A 240 17.52 -3.40 -0.95
C ALA A 240 18.24 -4.68 -0.54
N ASP A 241 18.75 -5.47 -1.49
CA ASP A 241 19.51 -6.68 -1.18
C ASP A 241 20.99 -6.39 -0.83
N ARG A 242 21.51 -5.20 -1.17
CA ARG A 242 22.91 -4.83 -1.04
C ARG A 242 23.21 -3.69 -0.07
N VAL A 243 22.25 -2.75 0.07
CA VAL A 243 22.41 -1.50 0.82
C VAL A 243 21.60 -1.59 2.13
N PRO A 244 22.07 -0.99 3.24
CA PRO A 244 21.28 -0.87 4.45
C PRO A 244 19.95 -0.15 4.21
N ILE A 245 18.84 -0.77 4.59
CA ILE A 245 17.47 -0.30 4.29
C ILE A 245 17.23 1.15 4.77
N ARG A 246 17.89 1.61 5.84
CA ARG A 246 17.77 2.98 6.32
C ARG A 246 18.07 4.03 5.24
N TYR A 247 19.08 3.81 4.40
CA TYR A 247 19.41 4.75 3.32
C TYR A 247 18.32 4.79 2.24
N LEU A 248 17.67 3.65 2.00
CA LEU A 248 16.56 3.58 1.06
C LEU A 248 15.33 4.33 1.57
N PHE A 249 15.07 4.29 2.89
CA PHE A 249 14.05 5.14 3.50
C PHE A 249 14.40 6.62 3.42
N MET A 250 15.69 7.00 3.57
CA MET A 250 16.13 8.39 3.36
C MET A 250 15.83 8.85 1.93
N ILE A 251 16.13 8.03 0.93
CA ILE A 251 15.84 8.33 -0.49
C ILE A 251 14.34 8.49 -0.70
N MET A 252 13.52 7.60 -0.12
CA MET A 252 12.06 7.69 -0.16
C MET A 252 11.56 9.02 0.40
N MET A 253 12.04 9.41 1.58
CA MET A 253 11.61 10.64 2.25
C MET A 253 12.10 11.88 1.51
N LEU A 254 13.32 11.87 0.95
CA LEU A 254 13.81 12.97 0.09
C LEU A 254 12.93 13.13 -1.16
N GLY A 255 12.60 12.03 -1.83
CA GLY A 255 11.67 12.06 -2.95
C GLY A 255 10.31 12.63 -2.55
N GLN A 256 9.79 12.26 -1.38
CA GLN A 256 8.54 12.79 -0.86
C GLN A 256 8.62 14.29 -0.54
N ILE A 257 9.68 14.76 0.09
CA ILE A 257 9.93 16.18 0.38
C ILE A 257 9.97 16.99 -0.91
N ILE A 258 10.75 16.53 -1.91
CA ILE A 258 10.82 17.16 -3.23
C ILE A 258 9.43 17.19 -3.87
N GLY A 259 8.69 16.09 -3.86
CA GLY A 259 7.34 16.02 -4.43
C GLY A 259 6.36 16.99 -3.77
N VAL A 260 6.36 17.08 -2.44
CA VAL A 260 5.45 17.97 -1.71
C VAL A 260 5.79 19.45 -1.93
N VAL A 261 7.08 19.83 -1.86
CA VAL A 261 7.50 21.20 -2.16
C VAL A 261 7.13 21.58 -3.58
N SER A 262 7.31 20.66 -4.51
CA SER A 262 7.06 20.91 -5.93
C SER A 262 5.57 21.06 -6.24
N ILE A 263 4.71 20.21 -5.68
CA ILE A 263 3.27 20.34 -5.93
C ILE A 263 2.66 21.55 -5.21
N ALA A 264 3.26 22.05 -4.13
CA ALA A 264 2.84 23.29 -3.50
C ALA A 264 3.15 24.53 -4.37
N ASN A 265 4.02 24.40 -5.39
CA ASN A 265 4.38 25.44 -6.36
C ASN A 265 4.11 24.96 -7.79
N PHE A 266 2.93 24.37 -8.01
CA PHE A 266 2.58 23.62 -9.22
C PHE A 266 2.38 24.52 -10.46
N ASP A 267 2.27 25.84 -10.29
CA ASP A 267 2.21 26.88 -11.31
C ASP A 267 3.47 26.90 -12.20
N VAL A 268 4.65 26.64 -11.62
CA VAL A 268 5.94 26.71 -12.34
C VAL A 268 6.24 25.37 -13.05
N PRO A 269 6.57 25.38 -14.37
CA PRO A 269 6.84 24.15 -15.13
C PRO A 269 7.95 23.26 -14.55
N LEU A 270 9.01 23.86 -13.99
CA LEU A 270 10.08 23.12 -13.34
C LEU A 270 9.55 22.29 -12.16
N PHE A 271 8.69 22.86 -11.34
CA PHE A 271 8.11 22.15 -10.20
C PHE A 271 7.14 21.05 -10.61
N ARG A 272 6.46 21.15 -11.76
CA ARG A 272 5.68 20.03 -12.34
C ARG A 272 6.57 18.83 -12.64
N PHE A 273 7.72 19.07 -13.26
CA PHE A 273 8.70 18.01 -13.51
C PHE A 273 9.24 17.43 -12.20
N LEU A 274 9.60 18.27 -11.23
CA LEU A 274 10.09 17.81 -9.93
C LEU A 274 9.00 17.06 -9.12
N THR A 275 7.74 17.39 -9.29
CA THR A 275 6.60 16.65 -8.72
C THR A 275 6.59 15.21 -9.24
N ILE A 276 6.73 15.03 -10.57
CA ILE A 276 6.79 13.73 -11.23
C ILE A 276 7.96 12.90 -10.68
N VAL A 277 9.15 13.48 -10.64
CA VAL A 277 10.36 12.81 -10.18
C VAL A 277 10.29 12.49 -8.68
N GLY A 278 9.92 13.48 -7.86
CA GLY A 278 9.86 13.33 -6.40
C GLY A 278 8.86 12.26 -5.96
N PHE A 279 7.62 12.34 -6.42
CA PHE A 279 6.63 11.32 -6.08
C PHE A 279 6.88 10.00 -6.81
N GLY A 280 7.49 10.01 -7.99
CA GLY A 280 7.94 8.80 -8.65
C GLY A 280 8.98 8.04 -7.82
N ILE A 281 10.00 8.74 -7.29
CA ILE A 281 10.99 8.17 -6.38
C ILE A 281 10.32 7.63 -5.12
N SER A 282 9.51 8.45 -4.46
CA SER A 282 8.88 8.06 -3.20
C SER A 282 7.95 6.85 -3.38
N SER A 283 7.12 6.80 -4.42
CA SER A 283 6.21 5.70 -4.71
C SER A 283 6.95 4.42 -5.10
N GLY A 284 8.02 4.52 -5.89
CA GLY A 284 8.87 3.37 -6.25
C GLY A 284 9.55 2.75 -5.03
N CYS A 285 10.09 3.59 -4.13
CA CYS A 285 10.64 3.14 -2.86
C CYS A 285 9.58 2.49 -1.97
N PHE A 286 8.38 3.08 -1.87
CA PHE A 286 7.27 2.56 -1.07
C PHE A 286 6.91 1.13 -1.48
N ALA A 287 6.78 0.87 -2.78
CA ALA A 287 6.41 -0.45 -3.30
C ALA A 287 7.38 -1.54 -2.80
N THR A 288 8.68 -1.30 -2.86
CA THR A 288 9.72 -2.23 -2.43
C THR A 288 9.85 -2.30 -0.91
N LEU A 289 10.00 -1.14 -0.24
CA LEU A 289 10.31 -1.09 1.19
C LEU A 289 9.17 -1.62 2.06
N SER A 290 7.93 -1.46 1.63
CA SER A 290 6.76 -2.00 2.33
C SER A 290 6.75 -3.53 2.42
N ALA A 291 7.42 -4.24 1.51
CA ALA A 291 7.53 -5.69 1.54
C ALA A 291 8.83 -6.19 2.19
N VAL A 292 9.92 -5.41 2.09
CA VAL A 292 11.27 -5.84 2.49
C VAL A 292 11.61 -5.49 3.93
N ALA A 293 11.12 -4.34 4.44
CA ALA A 293 11.60 -3.77 5.70
C ALA A 293 11.27 -4.63 6.92
N LEU A 294 10.00 -4.98 7.13
CA LEU A 294 9.59 -5.72 8.32
C LEU A 294 10.24 -7.10 8.45
N PRO A 295 10.24 -7.96 7.40
CA PRO A 295 10.89 -9.26 7.51
C PRO A 295 12.39 -9.17 7.82
N ARG A 296 13.05 -8.11 7.34
CA ARG A 296 14.49 -7.93 7.55
C ARG A 296 14.83 -7.42 8.95
N PHE A 297 13.96 -6.59 9.55
CA PHE A 297 14.20 -6.04 10.87
C PHE A 297 13.67 -6.91 12.02
N PHE A 298 12.53 -7.59 11.81
CA PHE A 298 11.80 -8.25 12.89
C PHE A 298 11.67 -9.77 12.73
N GLY A 299 12.14 -10.33 11.61
CA GLY A 299 12.05 -11.75 11.36
C GLY A 299 10.74 -12.22 10.77
N ARG A 300 10.50 -13.53 10.82
CA ARG A 300 9.41 -14.19 10.08
C ARG A 300 8.32 -14.78 10.99
N ALA A 301 8.66 -15.17 12.22
CA ALA A 301 7.77 -15.94 13.08
C ALA A 301 6.45 -15.22 13.36
N TYR A 302 6.50 -13.91 13.65
CA TYR A 302 5.33 -13.10 13.98
C TYR A 302 5.04 -12.02 12.93
N LEU A 303 5.54 -12.22 11.71
CA LEU A 303 5.48 -11.20 10.64
C LEU A 303 4.05 -10.78 10.31
N GLY A 304 3.08 -11.71 10.34
CA GLY A 304 1.68 -11.41 10.06
C GLY A 304 1.06 -10.44 11.07
N SER A 305 1.36 -10.60 12.37
CA SER A 305 0.83 -9.71 13.40
C SER A 305 1.47 -8.32 13.38
N ILE A 306 2.77 -8.24 13.05
CA ILE A 306 3.53 -6.99 12.92
C ILE A 306 3.08 -6.24 11.66
N SER A 307 3.03 -6.93 10.52
CA SER A 307 2.58 -6.35 9.24
C SER A 307 1.12 -5.91 9.28
N GLY A 308 0.26 -6.66 9.97
CA GLY A 308 -1.15 -6.32 10.12
C GLY A 308 -1.35 -5.00 10.87
N PHE A 309 -0.59 -4.79 11.95
CA PHE A 309 -0.65 -3.53 12.70
C PHE A 309 -0.10 -2.36 11.89
N GLN A 310 1.03 -2.55 11.19
CA GLN A 310 1.58 -1.54 10.27
C GLN A 310 0.57 -1.19 9.17
N MET A 311 -0.05 -2.20 8.54
CA MET A 311 -1.01 -1.98 7.45
C MET A 311 -2.25 -1.23 7.92
N MET A 312 -2.72 -1.49 9.14
CA MET A 312 -3.81 -0.73 9.74
C MET A 312 -3.49 0.77 9.78
N ILE A 313 -2.29 1.15 10.23
CA ILE A 313 -1.86 2.55 10.30
C ILE A 313 -1.77 3.16 8.89
N ILE A 314 -1.20 2.43 7.92
CA ILE A 314 -1.09 2.87 6.52
C ILE A 314 -2.48 3.12 5.91
N VAL A 315 -3.44 2.23 6.14
CA VAL A 315 -4.80 2.35 5.61
C VAL A 315 -5.54 3.53 6.24
N ILE A 316 -5.41 3.72 7.56
CA ILE A 316 -5.98 4.88 8.26
C ILE A 316 -5.38 6.18 7.71
N ALA A 317 -4.06 6.26 7.57
CA ALA A 317 -3.38 7.42 7.01
C ALA A 317 -3.87 7.75 5.58
N SER A 318 -3.96 6.73 4.72
CA SER A 318 -4.51 6.86 3.37
C SER A 318 -5.97 7.35 3.35
N ALA A 319 -6.79 6.93 4.32
CA ALA A 319 -8.17 7.37 4.41
C ALA A 319 -8.30 8.83 4.90
N ILE A 320 -7.41 9.26 5.78
CA ILE A 320 -7.39 10.63 6.31
C ILE A 320 -6.88 11.64 5.26
N GLY A 321 -5.98 11.23 4.35
CA GLY A 321 -5.30 12.13 3.41
C GLY A 321 -6.22 13.10 2.66
N PRO A 322 -7.25 12.63 1.94
CA PRO A 322 -8.18 13.53 1.23
C PRO A 322 -8.88 14.52 2.15
N SER A 323 -9.44 14.04 3.26
CA SER A 323 -10.14 14.90 4.22
C SER A 323 -9.21 15.92 4.87
N PHE A 324 -7.96 15.54 5.12
CA PHE A 324 -6.94 16.44 5.67
C PHE A 324 -6.70 17.64 4.74
N LEU A 325 -6.46 17.40 3.46
CA LEU A 325 -6.25 18.47 2.49
C LEU A 325 -7.53 19.30 2.27
N ALA A 326 -8.70 18.67 2.21
CA ALA A 326 -9.98 19.36 2.07
C ALA A 326 -10.23 20.37 3.20
N ILE A 327 -9.92 20.01 4.46
CA ILE A 327 -10.09 20.91 5.61
C ILE A 327 -9.27 22.20 5.44
N PHE A 328 -8.05 22.12 4.91
CA PHE A 328 -7.23 23.31 4.67
C PHE A 328 -7.83 24.15 3.54
N LYS A 329 -8.29 23.53 2.47
CA LYS A 329 -8.98 24.22 1.37
C LYS A 329 -10.22 24.96 1.86
N ASP A 330 -11.06 24.29 2.64
CA ASP A 330 -12.31 24.86 3.14
C ASP A 330 -12.09 26.01 4.12
N LYS A 331 -11.07 25.89 5.01
CA LYS A 331 -10.82 26.89 6.04
C LYS A 331 -9.90 28.04 5.60
N LEU A 332 -8.94 27.78 4.74
CA LEU A 332 -7.89 28.73 4.35
C LEU A 332 -7.92 29.11 2.86
N GLY A 333 -8.86 28.54 2.09
CA GLY A 333 -9.05 28.86 0.68
C GLY A 333 -8.03 28.23 -0.28
N SER A 334 -7.00 27.54 0.23
CA SER A 334 -5.95 26.91 -0.61
C SER A 334 -5.47 25.58 -0.03
N TYR A 335 -4.94 24.71 -0.90
CA TYR A 335 -4.29 23.46 -0.52
C TYR A 335 -2.87 23.65 0.01
N GLN A 336 -2.20 24.75 -0.32
CA GLN A 336 -0.78 24.97 0.05
C GLN A 336 -0.48 24.82 1.54
N PRO A 337 -1.26 25.37 2.50
CA PRO A 337 -0.96 25.21 3.92
C PRO A 337 -1.04 23.74 4.37
N GLY A 338 -1.97 22.96 3.80
CA GLY A 338 -2.08 21.53 4.04
C GLY A 338 -0.86 20.76 3.52
N LEU A 339 -0.37 21.11 2.31
CA LEU A 339 0.83 20.52 1.73
C LEU A 339 2.09 20.87 2.56
N TYR A 340 2.25 22.11 3.01
CA TYR A 340 3.35 22.48 3.90
C TYR A 340 3.28 21.78 5.27
N SER A 341 2.09 21.52 5.80
CA SER A 341 1.93 20.69 7.00
C SER A 341 2.41 19.25 6.76
N CYS A 342 2.11 18.67 5.59
CA CYS A 342 2.64 17.38 5.17
C CYS A 342 4.17 17.39 5.02
N LEU A 343 4.75 18.52 4.55
CA LEU A 343 6.19 18.68 4.41
C LEU A 343 6.90 18.65 5.77
N ILE A 344 6.38 19.35 6.77
CA ILE A 344 6.94 19.33 8.14
C ILE A 344 6.98 17.90 8.67
N PHE A 345 5.88 17.16 8.49
CA PHE A 345 5.79 15.76 8.92
C PHE A 345 6.82 14.87 8.20
N ALA A 346 6.98 15.05 6.88
CA ALA A 346 7.96 14.32 6.09
C ALA A 346 9.42 14.61 6.52
N ILE A 347 9.74 15.89 6.82
CA ILE A 347 11.06 16.29 7.30
C ILE A 347 11.35 15.67 8.68
N LEU A 348 10.39 15.68 9.59
CA LEU A 348 10.57 15.07 10.91
C LEU A 348 10.87 13.57 10.79
N ILE A 349 10.11 12.84 9.96
CA ILE A 349 10.37 11.41 9.75
C ILE A 349 11.74 11.20 9.10
N PHE A 350 12.13 12.04 8.12
CA PHE A 350 13.46 11.97 7.53
C PHE A 350 14.57 12.10 8.58
N ILE A 351 14.46 13.05 9.49
CA ILE A 351 15.41 13.23 10.60
C ILE A 351 15.42 11.98 11.50
N PHE A 352 14.26 11.45 11.88
CA PHE A 352 14.20 10.24 12.70
C PHE A 352 14.83 9.02 12.04
N THR A 353 14.87 8.96 10.69
CA THR A 353 15.52 7.87 9.96
C THR A 353 17.02 7.79 10.25
N PHE A 354 17.69 8.90 10.56
CA PHE A 354 19.11 8.92 10.95
C PHE A 354 19.37 8.21 12.29
N PHE A 355 18.43 8.31 13.22
CA PHE A 355 18.55 7.74 14.57
C PHE A 355 18.08 6.29 14.63
N ALA A 356 17.39 5.81 13.59
CA ALA A 356 16.86 4.47 13.57
C ALA A 356 17.97 3.44 13.32
N GLN A 357 18.28 2.65 14.35
CA GLN A 357 19.25 1.55 14.28
C GLN A 357 18.53 0.23 14.01
N ASN A 358 19.28 -0.71 13.39
CA ASN A 358 18.73 -2.03 13.13
C ASN A 358 18.59 -2.81 14.47
N PRO A 359 17.37 -3.16 14.90
CA PRO A 359 17.14 -3.81 16.19
C PRO A 359 17.75 -5.21 16.30
N ARG A 360 18.10 -5.85 15.18
CA ARG A 360 18.77 -7.16 15.13
C ARG A 360 20.29 -7.08 15.28
N LYS A 361 20.88 -5.89 15.31
CA LYS A 361 22.32 -5.68 15.39
C LYS A 361 22.75 -5.06 16.72
N SER A 362 21.80 -4.80 17.62
CA SER A 362 22.08 -4.28 18.97
C SER A 362 22.28 -5.40 19.95
#